data_1f0111bce6a7a370c806d89eecf16731
#
_entry.id   1f0111bce6a7a370c806d89eecf16731
#
_cell.length_a   1.000
_cell.length_b   1.000
_cell.length_c   1.000
_cell.angle_alpha   90.00
_cell.angle_beta   90.00
_cell.angle_gamma   90.00
#
_symmetry.space_group_name_H-M   'P 1'
#
loop_
_entity.id
_entity.type
_entity.pdbx_description
1 polymer ?
#
loop_
_entity_poly.entity_id
_entity_poly.type
_entity_poly.pdbx_seq_one_letter_code
_entity_poly.pdbx_strand_id
1 'polypeptide(L)'
;MTNTYIENEAEKGFENWTKEGWEFLLQDEEYKDLAISTLAKILKLYQRVEFRYNNLYYEIFDSSATGYVINIYSSDKKDEDGYYIDENIVDGGLCTGTNKDAIEFMM
;
A
#
# COMPACT_ATOMS: atom_id res chain seq x y z
N MET A 1 -23.10 -20.59 4.92
CA MET A 1 -21.97 -19.77 4.64
C MET A 1 -22.06 -18.43 5.29
N THR A 2 -21.03 -17.93 5.73
CA THR A 2 -21.08 -16.73 6.52
C THR A 2 -20.32 -15.60 5.84
N ASN A 3 -20.67 -14.39 6.19
CA ASN A 3 -19.94 -13.22 5.75
C ASN A 3 -18.49 -13.26 6.22
N THR A 4 -18.24 -13.87 7.37
CA THR A 4 -16.87 -14.02 7.91
C THR A 4 -15.97 -14.77 6.94
N TYR A 5 -16.46 -15.85 6.34
CA TYR A 5 -15.69 -16.59 5.35
C TYR A 5 -15.38 -15.71 4.12
N ILE A 6 -16.38 -14.98 3.65
CA ILE A 6 -16.19 -14.07 2.50
C ILE A 6 -15.19 -12.98 2.85
N GLU A 7 -15.26 -12.42 4.04
CA GLU A 7 -14.32 -11.40 4.49
C GLU A 7 -12.89 -11.94 4.55
N ASN A 8 -12.71 -13.16 5.06
CA ASN A 8 -11.39 -13.77 5.12
C ASN A 8 -10.81 -14.01 3.74
N GLU A 9 -11.64 -14.46 2.80
CA GLU A 9 -11.20 -14.65 1.42
C GLU A 9 -10.83 -13.33 0.77
N ALA A 10 -11.61 -12.28 1.02
CA ALA A 10 -11.32 -10.96 0.51
C ALA A 10 -9.99 -10.43 1.04
N GLU A 11 -9.74 -10.57 2.34
CA GLU A 11 -8.49 -10.13 2.94
C GLU A 11 -7.29 -10.89 2.35
N LYS A 12 -7.40 -12.21 2.20
CA LYS A 12 -6.36 -13.01 1.56
C LYS A 12 -6.17 -12.61 0.10
N GLY A 13 -7.26 -12.31 -0.59
CA GLY A 13 -7.21 -11.85 -1.97
C GLY A 13 -6.43 -10.55 -2.09
N PHE A 14 -6.70 -9.60 -1.20
CA PHE A 14 -6.01 -8.33 -1.21
C PHE A 14 -4.52 -8.47 -0.93
N GLU A 15 -4.12 -9.37 -0.04
CA GLU A 15 -2.71 -9.63 0.21
C GLU A 15 -2.00 -10.15 -1.03
N ASN A 16 -2.69 -10.94 -1.83
CA ASN A 16 -2.13 -11.59 -3.01
C ASN A 16 -2.36 -10.79 -4.30
N TRP A 17 -3.05 -9.66 -4.21
CA TRP A 17 -3.28 -8.83 -5.38
C TRP A 17 -1.95 -8.27 -5.87
N THR A 18 -1.81 -8.23 -7.19
CA THR A 18 -0.63 -7.61 -7.78
C THR A 18 -0.69 -6.10 -7.55
N LYS A 19 0.47 -5.47 -7.53
CA LYS A 19 0.56 -4.02 -7.38
C LYS A 19 -0.19 -3.30 -8.49
N GLU A 20 -0.19 -3.87 -9.68
CA GLU A 20 -0.92 -3.35 -10.84
C GLU A 20 -2.44 -3.38 -10.64
N GLY A 21 -2.93 -4.38 -9.94
CA GLY A 21 -4.36 -4.47 -9.61
C GLY A 21 -4.81 -3.30 -8.74
N TRP A 22 -4.00 -2.93 -7.77
CA TRP A 22 -4.28 -1.76 -6.94
C TRP A 22 -4.25 -0.47 -7.76
N GLU A 23 -3.29 -0.34 -8.66
CA GLU A 23 -3.21 0.84 -9.53
C GLU A 23 -4.49 1.02 -10.34
N PHE A 24 -5.02 -0.07 -10.88
CA PHE A 24 -6.27 -0.04 -11.65
C PHE A 24 -7.41 0.53 -10.82
N LEU A 25 -7.59 0.04 -9.59
CA LEU A 25 -8.66 0.52 -8.71
C LEU A 25 -8.44 1.95 -8.24
N LEU A 26 -7.20 2.32 -7.97
CA LEU A 26 -6.88 3.68 -7.50
C LEU A 26 -7.10 4.74 -8.58
N GLN A 27 -7.06 4.36 -9.86
CA GLN A 27 -7.30 5.27 -10.97
C GLN A 27 -8.78 5.36 -11.36
N ASP A 28 -9.63 4.50 -10.80
CA ASP A 28 -11.06 4.48 -11.08
C ASP A 28 -11.79 5.38 -10.10
N GLU A 29 -12.49 6.41 -10.60
CA GLU A 29 -13.20 7.36 -9.75
C GLU A 29 -14.21 6.68 -8.83
N GLU A 30 -14.85 5.62 -9.31
CA GLU A 30 -15.87 4.91 -8.54
C GLU A 30 -15.27 4.07 -7.41
N TYR A 31 -14.11 3.44 -7.64
CA TYR A 31 -13.51 2.50 -6.70
C TYR A 31 -12.33 3.07 -5.92
N LYS A 32 -11.89 4.28 -6.22
CA LYS A 32 -10.72 4.87 -5.59
C LYS A 32 -10.83 4.90 -4.06
N ASP A 33 -11.95 5.39 -3.54
CA ASP A 33 -12.14 5.49 -2.09
C ASP A 33 -12.16 4.13 -1.42
N LEU A 34 -12.76 3.14 -2.07
CA LEU A 34 -12.78 1.78 -1.56
C LEU A 34 -11.36 1.19 -1.54
N ALA A 35 -10.60 1.41 -2.60
CA ALA A 35 -9.22 0.95 -2.68
C ALA A 35 -8.36 1.58 -1.59
N ILE A 36 -8.47 2.88 -1.40
CA ILE A 36 -7.73 3.60 -0.35
C ILE A 36 -8.10 3.05 1.03
N SER A 37 -9.38 2.87 1.30
CA SER A 37 -9.84 2.33 2.58
C SER A 37 -9.33 0.92 2.83
N THR A 38 -9.28 0.10 1.79
CA THR A 38 -8.78 -1.28 1.89
C THR A 38 -7.27 -1.32 2.13
N LEU A 39 -6.52 -0.50 1.39
CA LEU A 39 -5.08 -0.39 1.60
C LEU A 39 -4.77 0.11 3.01
N ALA A 40 -5.55 1.06 3.50
CA ALA A 40 -5.40 1.56 4.86
C ALA A 40 -5.64 0.47 5.90
N LYS A 41 -6.63 -0.39 5.66
CA LYS A 41 -6.92 -1.53 6.53
C LYS A 41 -5.76 -2.52 6.54
N ILE A 42 -5.19 -2.82 5.38
CA ILE A 42 -4.02 -3.70 5.27
C ILE A 42 -2.85 -3.10 6.04
N LEU A 43 -2.60 -1.82 5.86
CA LEU A 43 -1.54 -1.11 6.57
C LEU A 43 -1.71 -1.22 8.09
N LYS A 44 -2.93 -1.06 8.58
CA LYS A 44 -3.22 -1.15 9.99
C LYS A 44 -3.02 -2.58 10.54
N LEU A 45 -3.44 -3.59 9.77
CA LEU A 45 -3.37 -4.99 10.20
C LEU A 45 -1.94 -5.53 10.19
N TYR A 46 -1.18 -5.22 9.15
CA TYR A 46 0.15 -5.78 8.93
C TYR A 46 1.27 -4.79 9.16
N GLN A 47 0.93 -3.54 9.48
CA GLN A 47 1.88 -2.46 9.72
C GLN A 47 2.75 -2.14 8.51
N ARG A 48 2.36 -2.65 7.35
CA ARG A 48 3.05 -2.44 6.09
C ARG A 48 2.11 -2.73 4.94
N VAL A 49 2.25 -1.96 3.84
CA VAL A 49 1.53 -2.20 2.60
C VAL A 49 2.38 -1.75 1.42
N GLU A 50 2.24 -2.44 0.30
CA GLU A 50 2.88 -2.09 -0.96
C GLU A 50 1.82 -2.07 -2.05
N PHE A 51 1.91 -1.05 -2.91
CA PHE A 51 1.02 -0.96 -4.07
C PHE A 51 1.68 -0.13 -5.17
N ARG A 52 1.12 -0.22 -6.38
CA ARG A 52 1.56 0.58 -7.51
C ARG A 52 0.53 1.66 -7.79
N TYR A 53 0.98 2.87 -8.05
CA TYR A 53 0.12 3.96 -8.46
C TYR A 53 0.91 4.89 -9.38
N ASN A 54 0.31 5.26 -10.52
CA ASN A 54 0.90 6.20 -11.47
C ASN A 54 2.29 5.74 -11.94
N ASN A 55 2.43 4.44 -12.20
CA ASN A 55 3.67 3.79 -12.65
C ASN A 55 4.80 3.81 -11.63
N LEU A 56 4.51 4.10 -10.38
CA LEU A 56 5.49 4.12 -9.29
C LEU A 56 5.09 3.10 -8.23
N TYR A 57 6.06 2.61 -7.49
CA TYR A 57 5.87 1.57 -6.48
C TYR A 57 5.97 2.19 -5.10
N TYR A 58 4.90 2.08 -4.34
CA TYR A 58 4.77 2.66 -3.01
C TYR A 58 4.98 1.59 -1.95
N GLU A 59 5.78 1.92 -0.96
CA GLU A 59 5.96 1.12 0.24
C GLU A 59 5.65 2.01 1.43
N ILE A 60 4.69 1.60 2.24
CA ILE A 60 4.29 2.36 3.43
C ILE A 60 4.37 1.43 4.63
N PHE A 61 5.01 1.87 5.70
CA PHE A 61 5.08 1.09 6.92
C PHE A 61 4.97 1.98 8.15
N ASP A 62 4.48 1.38 9.24
CA ASP A 62 4.34 2.04 10.53
C ASP A 62 5.68 2.01 11.25
N SER A 63 6.24 3.19 11.50
CA SER A 63 7.52 3.31 12.21
C SER A 63 7.35 3.22 13.73
N SER A 64 6.13 3.13 14.21
CA SER A 64 5.77 3.02 15.63
C SER A 64 6.05 4.27 16.47
N ALA A 65 7.14 4.96 16.17
CA ALA A 65 7.57 6.11 16.99
C ALA A 65 7.21 7.46 16.36
N THR A 66 7.27 7.56 15.03
CA THR A 66 7.19 8.84 14.34
C THR A 66 6.05 8.94 13.34
N GLY A 67 5.32 7.87 13.12
CA GLY A 67 4.21 7.83 12.16
C GLY A 67 4.46 6.84 11.05
N TYR A 68 3.90 7.09 9.87
CA TYR A 68 4.03 6.21 8.72
C TYR A 68 5.10 6.72 7.77
N VAL A 69 6.03 5.84 7.41
CA VAL A 69 7.08 6.15 6.43
C VAL A 69 6.60 5.71 5.06
N ILE A 70 6.70 6.61 4.09
CA ILE A 70 6.35 6.33 2.70
C ILE A 70 7.62 6.40 1.86
N ASN A 71 7.88 5.35 1.10
CA ASN A 71 8.96 5.32 0.12
C ASN A 71 8.36 5.02 -1.25
N ILE A 72 8.83 5.74 -2.27
CA ILE A 72 8.33 5.60 -3.63
C ILE A 72 9.50 5.24 -4.53
N TYR A 73 9.33 4.16 -5.30
CA TYR A 73 10.41 3.61 -6.14
C TYR A 73 9.98 3.60 -7.60
N SER A 74 10.95 3.77 -8.49
CA SER A 74 10.73 3.71 -9.93
C SER A 74 10.66 2.27 -10.46
N SER A 75 11.04 1.27 -9.66
CA SER A 75 11.07 -0.13 -10.05
C SER A 75 10.67 -1.01 -8.87
N ASP A 76 10.10 -2.16 -9.18
CA ASP A 76 9.73 -3.17 -8.19
C ASP A 76 10.85 -4.16 -7.89
N LYS A 77 12.04 -3.94 -8.44
CA LYS A 77 13.18 -4.81 -8.17
C LYS A 77 13.55 -4.77 -6.70
N LYS A 78 13.85 -5.95 -6.17
CA LYS A 78 14.25 -6.12 -4.78
C LYS A 78 15.62 -6.79 -4.71
N ASP A 79 16.31 -6.57 -3.59
CA ASP A 79 17.58 -7.20 -3.33
C ASP A 79 17.38 -8.65 -2.85
N GLU A 80 18.49 -9.31 -2.50
CA GLU A 80 18.46 -10.69 -2.03
C GLU A 80 17.64 -10.88 -0.75
N ASP A 81 17.51 -9.83 0.05
CA ASP A 81 16.78 -9.87 1.31
C ASP A 81 15.29 -9.53 1.15
N GLY A 82 14.86 -9.23 -0.07
CA GLY A 82 13.46 -8.92 -0.35
C GLY A 82 13.08 -7.46 -0.14
N TYR A 83 14.06 -6.57 -0.03
CA TYR A 83 13.83 -5.14 0.11
C TYR A 83 13.98 -4.41 -1.22
N TYR A 84 13.19 -3.36 -1.43
CA TYR A 84 13.36 -2.49 -2.59
C TYR A 84 14.77 -1.92 -2.63
N ILE A 85 15.27 -1.76 -3.84
CA ILE A 85 16.64 -1.25 -4.05
C ILE A 85 16.64 0.26 -3.86
N ASP A 86 17.45 0.76 -2.94
CA ASP A 86 17.52 2.18 -2.58
C ASP A 86 17.82 3.09 -3.77
N GLU A 87 18.62 2.60 -4.74
CA GLU A 87 18.97 3.36 -5.93
C GLU A 87 17.74 3.74 -6.77
N ASN A 88 16.66 3.02 -6.63
CA ASN A 88 15.42 3.26 -7.38
C ASN A 88 14.44 4.17 -6.64
N ILE A 89 14.78 4.66 -5.46
CA ILE A 89 13.91 5.57 -4.72
C ILE A 89 13.84 6.91 -5.45
N VAL A 90 12.63 7.40 -5.67
CA VAL A 90 12.40 8.67 -6.38
C VAL A 90 11.75 9.72 -5.49
N ASP A 91 11.11 9.30 -4.40
CA ASP A 91 10.47 10.21 -3.47
C ASP A 91 10.18 9.47 -2.16
N GLY A 92 9.81 10.23 -1.14
CA GLY A 92 9.44 9.66 0.14
C GLY A 92 8.96 10.72 1.10
N GLY A 93 8.40 10.29 2.20
CA GLY A 93 7.87 11.20 3.20
C GLY A 93 7.50 10.51 4.49
N LEU A 94 7.14 11.32 5.47
CA LEU A 94 6.67 10.87 6.78
C LEU A 94 5.28 11.44 7.01
N CYS A 95 4.31 10.57 7.23
CA CYS A 95 2.94 10.97 7.52
C CYS A 95 2.65 10.73 8.99
N THR A 96 2.28 11.77 9.72
CA THR A 96 1.93 11.68 11.13
C THR A 96 0.43 11.56 11.37
N GLY A 97 -0.35 11.46 10.30
CA GLY A 97 -1.80 11.30 10.38
C GLY A 97 -2.25 9.85 10.57
N THR A 98 -3.45 9.55 10.10
CA THR A 98 -4.02 8.22 10.20
C THR A 98 -3.45 7.29 9.12
N ASN A 99 -3.78 5.98 9.23
CA ASN A 99 -3.42 5.02 8.20
C ASN A 99 -3.99 5.41 6.83
N LYS A 100 -5.21 5.95 6.80
CA LYS A 100 -5.81 6.42 5.54
C LYS A 100 -5.05 7.62 4.99
N ASP A 101 -4.67 8.56 5.84
CA ASP A 101 -3.86 9.71 5.44
C ASP A 101 -2.54 9.25 4.83
N ALA A 102 -1.93 8.20 5.38
CA ALA A 102 -0.68 7.68 4.87
C ALA A 102 -0.83 7.14 3.44
N ILE A 103 -1.92 6.45 3.14
CA ILE A 103 -2.18 5.95 1.79
C ILE A 103 -2.31 7.12 0.79
N GLU A 104 -2.97 8.18 1.18
CA GLU A 104 -3.21 9.34 0.31
C GLU A 104 -2.04 10.32 0.25
N PHE A 105 -1.08 10.20 1.14
CA PHE A 105 -0.08 11.23 1.42
C PHE A 105 0.70 11.68 0.18
N MET A 106 1.11 10.73 -0.65
CA MET A 106 1.93 11.04 -1.83
C MET A 106 1.17 10.83 -3.15
N MET A 107 -0.13 10.66 -3.07
CA MET A 107 -0.97 10.44 -4.27
C MET A 107 -1.37 11.71 -4.97
#